data_6f8defdc7a02b2121f724ee9c805e732
#
_entry.id   6f8defdc7a02b2121f724ee9c805e732
#
_cell.length_a   1.000
_cell.length_b   1.000
_cell.length_c   1.000
_cell.angle_alpha   90.00
_cell.angle_beta   90.00
_cell.angle_gamma   90.00
#
_symmetry.space_group_name_H-M   'P 1'
#
loop_
_entity.id
_entity.type
_entity.pdbx_description
1 polymer ?
#
loop_
_entity_poly.entity_id
_entity_poly.type
_entity_poly.pdbx_seq_one_letter_code
_entity_poly.pdbx_strand_id
1 'polypeptide(L)' 'MSNADRFLEAFNAIENFLRRNLEARNFVSYFNLIDDMSESNLIVRQYRDQLRLFGNLRNAIIHSERKQGKPVADP' A
#
# COMPACT_ATOMS: atom_id res chain seq x y z
N MET A 1 5.40 -15.20 12.82
CA MET A 1 5.09 -14.07 11.98
C MET A 1 4.11 -13.16 12.65
N SER A 2 4.37 -11.88 12.64
CA SER A 2 3.49 -10.93 13.29
C SER A 2 2.30 -10.58 12.38
N ASN A 3 1.28 -9.98 12.96
CA ASN A 3 0.15 -9.50 12.19
C ASN A 3 0.57 -8.42 11.19
N ALA A 4 1.56 -7.60 11.58
CA ALA A 4 2.08 -6.57 10.68
C ALA A 4 2.74 -7.21 9.46
N ASP A 5 3.50 -8.26 9.65
CA ASP A 5 4.14 -8.95 8.54
C ASP A 5 3.10 -9.54 7.59
N ARG A 6 2.06 -10.13 8.13
CA ARG A 6 0.99 -10.69 7.30
C ARG A 6 0.27 -9.61 6.53
N PHE A 7 0.02 -8.47 7.19
CA PHE A 7 -0.63 -7.35 6.52
C PHE A 7 0.24 -6.84 5.37
N LEU A 8 1.54 -6.66 5.62
CA LEU A 8 2.44 -6.15 4.59
C LEU A 8 2.53 -7.11 3.40
N GLU A 9 2.51 -8.38 3.67
CA GLU A 9 2.53 -9.38 2.60
C GLU A 9 1.28 -9.28 1.74
N ALA A 10 0.12 -9.18 2.38
CA ALA A 10 -1.15 -9.03 1.67
C ALA A 10 -1.20 -7.71 0.91
N PHE A 11 -0.71 -6.64 1.54
CA PHE A 11 -0.67 -5.33 0.91
C PHE A 11 0.18 -5.36 -0.37
N ASN A 12 1.35 -5.99 -0.29
CA ASN A 12 2.23 -6.10 -1.45
C ASN A 12 1.58 -6.87 -2.58
N ALA A 13 0.81 -7.90 -2.25
CA ALA A 13 0.11 -8.67 -3.27
C ALA A 13 -0.94 -7.80 -3.98
N ILE A 14 -1.67 -6.98 -3.22
CA ILE A 14 -2.66 -6.09 -3.79
C ILE A 14 -1.98 -5.05 -4.69
N GLU A 15 -0.90 -4.46 -4.20
CA GLU A 15 -0.17 -3.45 -4.96
C GLU A 15 0.36 -4.03 -6.26
N ASN A 16 0.91 -5.22 -6.22
CA ASN A 16 1.42 -5.88 -7.42
C ASN A 16 0.30 -6.18 -8.41
N PHE A 17 -0.86 -6.57 -7.91
CA PHE A 17 -2.01 -6.82 -8.76
C PHE A 17 -2.41 -5.54 -9.51
N LEU A 18 -2.49 -4.42 -8.78
CA LEU A 18 -2.88 -3.15 -9.39
C LEU A 18 -1.86 -2.69 -10.43
N ARG A 19 -0.57 -2.80 -10.10
CA ARG A 19 0.48 -2.40 -11.04
C ARG A 19 0.42 -3.21 -12.30
N ARG A 20 0.21 -4.51 -12.16
CA ARG A 20 0.21 -5.41 -13.31
C ARG A 20 -0.98 -5.11 -14.22
N ASN A 21 -2.13 -4.88 -13.62
CA ASN A 21 -3.34 -4.61 -14.40
C ASN A 21 -3.30 -3.27 -15.12
N LEU A 22 -2.62 -2.29 -14.54
CA LEU A 22 -2.49 -0.97 -15.17
C LEU A 22 -1.20 -0.85 -15.97
N GLU A 23 -0.35 -1.87 -15.94
CA GLU A 23 0.98 -1.82 -16.55
C GLU A 23 1.73 -0.59 -16.06
N ALA A 24 1.58 -0.30 -14.77
CA ALA A 24 2.13 0.90 -14.19
C ALA A 24 3.61 0.76 -13.89
N ARG A 25 4.31 1.88 -13.97
CA ARG A 25 5.73 1.90 -13.65
C ARG A 25 5.93 1.88 -12.15
N ASN A 26 7.13 1.49 -11.73
CA ASN A 26 7.42 1.31 -10.32
C ASN A 26 7.28 2.56 -9.48
N PHE A 27 7.44 3.73 -10.09
CA PHE A 27 7.37 4.96 -9.32
C PHE A 27 5.95 5.49 -9.14
N VAL A 28 4.95 4.85 -9.74
CA VAL A 28 3.57 5.27 -9.53
C VAL A 28 3.13 4.85 -8.14
N SER A 29 2.60 5.79 -7.38
CA SER A 29 2.24 5.50 -6.00
C SER A 29 1.02 4.60 -5.90
N TYR A 30 0.93 3.91 -4.77
CA TYR A 30 -0.21 3.04 -4.50
C TYR A 30 -1.54 3.80 -4.59
N PHE A 31 -1.58 5.02 -4.06
CA PHE A 31 -2.81 5.81 -4.08
C PHE A 31 -3.22 6.17 -5.50
N ASN A 32 -2.26 6.48 -6.34
CA ASN A 32 -2.57 6.76 -7.74
C ASN A 32 -3.04 5.51 -8.47
N LEU A 33 -2.50 4.35 -8.12
CA LEU A 33 -2.95 3.09 -8.70
C LEU A 33 -4.43 2.85 -8.38
N ILE A 34 -4.81 3.11 -7.13
CA ILE A 34 -6.21 2.94 -6.73
C ILE A 34 -7.11 3.89 -7.50
N ASP A 35 -6.72 5.15 -7.59
CA ASP A 35 -7.53 6.15 -8.28
C ASP A 35 -7.70 5.79 -9.76
N ASP A 36 -6.62 5.40 -10.42
CA ASP A 36 -6.68 5.03 -11.83
C ASP A 36 -7.54 3.79 -12.04
N MET A 37 -7.36 2.78 -11.21
CA MET A 37 -8.09 1.54 -11.36
C MET A 37 -9.57 1.71 -11.06
N SER A 38 -9.92 2.62 -10.14
CA SER A 38 -11.31 2.83 -9.77
C SER A 38 -12.13 3.41 -10.91
N GLU A 39 -11.48 3.98 -11.92
CA GLU A 39 -12.20 4.52 -13.06
C GLU A 39 -12.73 3.42 -13.98
N SER A 40 -12.06 2.28 -14.00
CA SER A 40 -12.44 1.21 -14.92
C SER A 40 -12.85 -0.07 -14.22
N ASN A 41 -12.68 -0.17 -12.91
CA ASN A 41 -12.97 -1.40 -12.17
C ASN A 41 -13.94 -1.11 -11.04
N LEU A 42 -15.13 -1.69 -11.14
CA LEU A 42 -16.19 -1.41 -10.16
C LEU A 42 -15.84 -1.92 -8.77
N ILE A 43 -15.13 -3.03 -8.68
CA ILE A 43 -14.77 -3.58 -7.38
C ILE A 43 -13.78 -2.67 -6.67
N VAL A 44 -12.78 -2.18 -7.41
CA VAL A 44 -11.81 -1.25 -6.84
C VAL A 44 -12.51 0.04 -6.43
N ARG A 45 -13.43 0.52 -7.24
CA ARG A 45 -14.19 1.73 -6.91
C ARG A 45 -15.00 1.54 -5.63
N GLN A 46 -15.63 0.37 -5.49
CA GLN A 46 -16.45 0.08 -4.32
C GLN A 46 -15.61 0.06 -3.04
N TYR A 47 -14.39 -0.44 -3.10
CA TYR A 47 -13.52 -0.56 -1.93
C TYR A 47 -12.44 0.50 -1.89
N ARG A 48 -12.60 1.57 -2.67
CA ARG A 48 -11.56 2.59 -2.78
C ARG A 48 -11.14 3.16 -1.43
N ASP A 49 -12.11 3.48 -0.59
CA ASP A 49 -11.79 4.09 0.70
C ASP A 49 -11.04 3.12 1.61
N GLN A 50 -11.44 1.86 1.62
CA GLN A 50 -10.74 0.85 2.41
C GLN A 50 -9.33 0.61 1.87
N LEU A 51 -9.17 0.60 0.55
CA LEU A 51 -7.86 0.42 -0.04
C LEU A 51 -6.93 1.58 0.30
N ARG A 52 -7.45 2.81 0.30
CA ARG A 52 -6.66 3.96 0.70
C ARG A 52 -6.30 3.89 2.17
N LEU A 53 -7.22 3.44 3.00
CA LEU A 53 -6.94 3.26 4.42
C LEU A 53 -5.82 2.25 4.64
N PHE A 54 -5.81 1.17 3.87
CA PHE A 54 -4.74 0.18 3.94
C PHE A 54 -3.38 0.81 3.59
N GLY A 55 -3.35 1.72 2.62
CA GLY A 55 -2.12 2.41 2.28
C GLY A 55 -1.62 3.26 3.43
N ASN A 56 -2.53 3.95 4.11
CA ASN A 56 -2.16 4.74 5.28
C ASN A 56 -1.65 3.85 6.40
N LEU A 57 -2.27 2.72 6.62
CA LEU A 57 -1.85 1.77 7.64
C LEU A 57 -0.47 1.21 7.33
N ARG A 58 -0.23 0.88 6.07
CA ARG A 58 1.08 0.39 5.65
C ARG A 58 2.16 1.41 5.96
N ASN A 59 1.89 2.69 5.66
CA ASN A 59 2.85 3.75 5.94
C ASN A 59 3.10 3.89 7.43
N ALA A 60 2.06 3.77 8.24
CA ALA A 60 2.19 3.85 9.70
C ALA A 60 3.05 2.70 10.23
N ILE A 61 2.86 1.51 9.71
CA ILE A 61 3.64 0.35 10.11
C ILE A 61 5.11 0.54 9.77
N ILE A 62 5.40 0.98 8.56
CA ILE A 62 6.78 1.20 8.13
C ILE A 62 7.44 2.27 8.98
N HIS A 63 6.72 3.36 9.26
CA HIS A 63 7.27 4.41 10.12
C HIS A 63 7.56 3.91 11.52
N SER A 64 6.64 3.12 12.07
CA SER A 64 6.81 2.58 13.40
C SER A 64 8.03 1.68 13.48
N GLU A 65 8.20 0.82 12.49
CA GLU A 65 9.35 -0.07 12.47
C GLU A 65 10.66 0.69 12.35
N ARG A 66 10.69 1.74 11.56
CA ARG A 66 11.88 2.56 11.44
C ARG A 66 12.24 3.23 12.73
N LYS A 67 11.24 3.71 13.45
CA LYS A 67 11.50 4.35 14.73
C LYS A 67 12.03 3.38 15.75
N GLN A 68 11.49 2.16 15.78
CA GLN A 68 11.91 1.19 16.74
C GLN A 68 13.19 0.50 16.37
N GLY A 69 13.39 0.26 15.11
CA GLY A 69 14.51 -0.51 14.66
C GLY A 69 15.79 0.24 14.53
N LYS A 70 15.74 1.59 14.57
CA LYS A 70 16.91 2.32 14.39
C LYS A 70 17.03 3.38 15.28
N PRO A 71 18.07 3.52 15.88
CA PRO A 71 18.40 4.71 16.54
C PRO A 71 18.51 5.67 15.44
N VAL A 72 17.68 6.42 15.33
CA VAL A 72 17.73 7.30 14.40
C VAL A 72 18.68 8.22 14.50
N ALA A 73 19.38 8.16 13.82
CA ALA A 73 20.16 9.13 13.80
C ALA A 73 19.63 10.32 13.42
N ASP A 74 19.32 10.69 13.52
CA ASP A 74 18.93 11.60 13.13
C ASP A 74 18.67 12.24 13.08
N PRO A 75 18.82 12.65 13.01
CA PRO A 75 18.63 13.58 13.04
C PRO A 75 18.10 13.92 12.95
#